data_9386c5bc0266fbd11a088ca234ef661e
#
_entry.id   9386c5bc0266fbd11a088ca234ef661e
#
_cell.length_a   1.000
_cell.length_b   1.000
_cell.length_c   1.000
_cell.angle_alpha   90.00
_cell.angle_beta   90.00
_cell.angle_gamma   90.00
#
_symmetry.space_group_name_H-M   'P 1'
#
loop_
_entity.id
_entity.type
_entity.pdbx_description
1 polymer ?
#
loop_
_entity_poly.entity_id
_entity_poly.type
_entity_poly.pdbx_seq_one_letter_code
_entity_poly.pdbx_strand_id
1 'polypeptide(L)'
;MAVTRKIYALIVVAIIVATFSTSAVAQLPVKKPGTIKEQIANSTLFNGDKLDKDILDILDYASKFKGTRYLLGATGPNRFDCSGFTSYVFSKFGYRLQRTSREQVNDGKVIAKNELKPGDLVFFNGRRAGGSRIGHVGIVTSADNENGTFEFIHASCSKGVTVSKSTEAYFDKRYVKACRVIYTDVEEAYGADLLIDFGIAKQEDYLLYGKQ
;
A
#
# COMPACT_ATOMS: atom_id res chain seq x y z
N MET A 1 7.44 28.67 3.36
CA MET A 1 7.96 27.27 3.48
C MET A 1 7.74 26.39 2.24
N ALA A 2 6.78 26.66 1.37
CA ALA A 2 6.55 25.86 0.14
C ALA A 2 7.60 26.06 -0.98
N VAL A 3 8.17 27.26 -1.09
CA VAL A 3 9.16 27.63 -2.13
C VAL A 3 10.51 26.92 -1.91
N THR A 4 10.93 26.74 -0.66
CA THR A 4 12.21 26.11 -0.30
C THR A 4 12.25 24.61 -0.62
N ARG A 5 11.11 23.89 -0.54
CA ARG A 5 11.02 22.46 -0.91
C ARG A 5 11.16 22.22 -2.41
N LYS A 6 10.62 23.13 -3.24
CA LYS A 6 10.75 23.02 -4.72
C LYS A 6 12.19 23.21 -5.19
N ILE A 7 12.97 24.06 -4.51
CA ILE A 7 14.37 24.29 -4.85
C ILE A 7 15.25 23.09 -4.46
N TYR A 8 14.97 22.43 -3.34
CA TYR A 8 15.70 21.23 -2.92
C TYR A 8 15.47 20.05 -3.87
N ALA A 9 14.25 19.85 -4.38
CA ALA A 9 13.96 18.80 -5.35
C ALA A 9 14.71 19.00 -6.68
N LEU A 10 14.84 20.23 -7.15
CA LEU A 10 15.59 20.57 -8.35
C LEU A 10 17.11 20.40 -8.15
N ILE A 11 17.64 20.65 -6.96
CA ILE A 11 19.06 20.48 -6.64
C ILE A 11 19.44 19.01 -6.53
N VAL A 12 18.58 18.16 -5.96
CA VAL A 12 18.83 16.70 -5.84
C VAL A 12 18.85 16.04 -7.22
N VAL A 13 17.97 16.44 -8.14
CA VAL A 13 17.99 15.94 -9.52
C VAL A 13 19.25 16.41 -10.28
N ALA A 14 19.74 17.61 -10.02
CA ALA A 14 20.97 18.13 -10.65
C ALA A 14 22.25 17.44 -10.11
N ILE A 15 22.27 17.01 -8.85
CA ILE A 15 23.44 16.36 -8.22
C ILE A 15 23.59 14.90 -8.69
N ILE A 16 22.50 14.21 -9.00
CA ILE A 16 22.56 12.82 -9.54
C ILE A 16 23.16 12.77 -10.96
N VAL A 17 23.07 13.86 -11.72
CA VAL A 17 23.63 13.95 -13.07
C VAL A 17 25.14 14.28 -13.07
N ALA A 18 25.70 14.78 -11.95
CA ALA A 18 27.06 15.33 -11.92
C ALA A 18 28.17 14.40 -11.40
N THR A 19 27.89 13.17 -10.96
CA THR A 19 28.90 12.30 -10.31
C THR A 19 29.27 11.02 -11.06
N PHE A 20 29.14 10.96 -12.39
CA PHE A 20 29.81 9.91 -13.17
C PHE A 20 31.09 10.44 -13.80
N SER A 21 32.18 10.35 -13.04
CA SER A 21 33.53 10.59 -13.51
C SER A 21 34.05 9.41 -14.33
N THR A 22 34.64 9.75 -15.44
CA THR A 22 35.24 8.95 -16.49
C THR A 22 36.23 7.90 -16.03
N SER A 23 35.98 6.62 -16.38
CA SER A 23 37.04 5.64 -16.67
C SER A 23 36.48 4.53 -17.59
N ALA A 24 37.02 4.48 -18.78
CA ALA A 24 37.06 3.42 -19.77
C ALA A 24 36.00 2.28 -19.67
N VAL A 25 34.84 2.48 -20.28
CA VAL A 25 33.97 1.39 -20.74
C VAL A 25 33.65 1.63 -22.20
N ALA A 26 33.80 0.53 -22.98
CA ALA A 26 33.57 0.48 -24.40
C ALA A 26 32.27 1.14 -24.82
N GLN A 27 32.29 1.89 -25.92
CA GLN A 27 31.19 2.65 -26.50
C GLN A 27 29.98 1.77 -26.80
N LEU A 28 29.09 1.65 -25.85
CA LEU A 28 27.68 1.39 -26.14
C LEU A 28 27.03 2.72 -26.60
N PRO A 29 26.14 2.70 -27.58
CA PRO A 29 25.49 3.92 -28.06
C PRO A 29 24.78 4.61 -26.89
N VAL A 30 25.30 5.73 -26.46
CA VAL A 30 24.68 6.58 -25.43
C VAL A 30 23.36 7.09 -26.00
N LYS A 31 22.27 6.41 -25.65
CA LYS A 31 20.92 6.91 -25.91
C LYS A 31 20.85 8.29 -25.22
N LYS A 32 20.61 9.36 -26.01
CA LYS A 32 20.42 10.70 -25.44
C LYS A 32 19.46 10.59 -24.26
N PRO A 33 19.73 11.21 -23.10
CA PRO A 33 18.80 11.20 -21.99
C PRO A 33 17.45 11.73 -22.50
N GLY A 34 16.42 10.92 -22.35
CA GLY A 34 15.06 11.31 -22.71
C GLY A 34 14.64 12.56 -21.98
N THR A 35 13.58 13.19 -22.43
CA THR A 35 12.98 14.34 -21.74
C THR A 35 12.68 13.96 -20.28
N ILE A 36 12.62 14.95 -19.38
CA ILE A 36 12.24 14.73 -17.97
C ILE A 36 10.93 13.94 -17.89
N LYS A 37 9.99 14.21 -18.81
CA LYS A 37 8.72 13.47 -18.96
C LYS A 37 8.93 11.96 -19.20
N GLU A 38 9.84 11.60 -20.11
CA GLU A 38 10.16 10.19 -20.40
C GLU A 38 10.87 9.51 -19.23
N GLN A 39 11.71 10.24 -18.50
CA GLN A 39 12.41 9.72 -17.33
C GLN A 39 11.42 9.44 -16.18
N ILE A 40 10.47 10.34 -15.93
CA ILE A 40 9.41 10.16 -14.92
C ILE A 40 8.50 9.00 -15.32
N ALA A 41 8.04 8.95 -16.58
CA ALA A 41 7.19 7.86 -17.07
C ALA A 41 7.87 6.48 -16.93
N ASN A 42 9.15 6.38 -17.30
CA ASN A 42 9.91 5.14 -17.16
C ASN A 42 10.12 4.74 -15.69
N SER A 43 10.36 5.70 -14.79
CA SER A 43 10.49 5.41 -13.37
C SER A 43 9.15 4.98 -12.75
N THR A 44 8.06 5.56 -13.17
CA THR A 44 6.71 5.20 -12.71
C THR A 44 6.32 3.79 -13.15
N LEU A 45 6.57 3.44 -14.43
CA LEU A 45 6.33 2.10 -14.95
C LEU A 45 7.19 1.06 -14.21
N PHE A 46 8.48 1.33 -14.05
CA PHE A 46 9.38 0.42 -13.34
C PHE A 46 9.00 0.24 -11.86
N ASN A 47 8.61 1.31 -11.18
CA ASN A 47 8.15 1.24 -9.79
C ASN A 47 6.79 0.58 -9.67
N GLY A 48 5.89 0.75 -10.66
CA GLY A 48 4.60 0.08 -10.71
C GLY A 48 4.75 -1.44 -10.78
N ASP A 49 5.54 -1.94 -11.72
CA ASP A 49 5.78 -3.38 -11.87
C ASP A 49 6.42 -3.99 -10.60
N LYS A 50 7.35 -3.28 -9.95
CA LYS A 50 7.95 -3.71 -8.69
C LYS A 50 6.93 -3.73 -7.56
N LEU A 51 6.08 -2.70 -7.48
CA LEU A 51 5.05 -2.58 -6.46
C LEU A 51 4.03 -3.71 -6.55
N ASP A 52 3.54 -4.01 -7.76
CA ASP A 52 2.61 -5.11 -8.00
C ASP A 52 3.24 -6.45 -7.62
N LYS A 53 4.52 -6.65 -7.92
CA LYS A 53 5.25 -7.83 -7.50
C LYS A 53 5.36 -7.94 -5.97
N ASP A 54 5.70 -6.87 -5.28
CA ASP A 54 5.81 -6.85 -3.82
C ASP A 54 4.46 -7.19 -3.17
N ILE A 55 3.36 -6.67 -3.72
CA ILE A 55 2.00 -6.99 -3.24
C ILE A 55 1.68 -8.47 -3.44
N LEU A 56 1.97 -9.04 -4.61
CA LEU A 56 1.75 -10.46 -4.88
C LEU A 56 2.59 -11.35 -3.95
N ASP A 57 3.85 -11.01 -3.73
CA ASP A 57 4.74 -11.74 -2.83
C ASP A 57 4.24 -11.67 -1.36
N ILE A 58 3.72 -10.52 -0.92
CA ILE A 58 3.10 -10.34 0.41
C ILE A 58 1.88 -11.26 0.57
N LEU A 59 0.98 -11.30 -0.42
CA LEU A 59 -0.23 -12.10 -0.37
C LEU A 59 0.08 -13.60 -0.43
N ASP A 60 1.04 -14.01 -1.27
CA ASP A 60 1.53 -15.39 -1.29
C ASP A 60 2.12 -15.79 0.08
N TYR A 61 2.97 -14.92 0.64
CA TYR A 61 3.55 -15.16 1.95
C TYR A 61 2.50 -15.24 3.05
N ALA A 62 1.52 -14.32 3.07
CA ALA A 62 0.40 -14.35 4.00
C ALA A 62 -0.39 -15.67 3.91
N SER A 63 -0.58 -16.18 2.69
CA SER A 63 -1.34 -17.40 2.43
C SER A 63 -0.72 -18.66 3.05
N LYS A 64 0.62 -18.68 3.24
CA LYS A 64 1.36 -19.80 3.85
C LYS A 64 0.99 -20.03 5.30
N PHE A 65 0.39 -19.05 5.96
CA PHE A 65 -0.03 -19.12 7.36
C PHE A 65 -1.49 -19.54 7.55
N LYS A 66 -2.24 -19.83 6.47
CA LYS A 66 -3.64 -20.32 6.59
C LYS A 66 -3.73 -21.50 7.56
N GLY A 67 -4.69 -21.44 8.48
CA GLY A 67 -4.89 -22.43 9.53
C GLY A 67 -4.06 -22.19 10.80
N THR A 68 -3.09 -21.27 10.80
CA THR A 68 -2.33 -20.93 12.02
C THR A 68 -3.26 -20.39 13.10
N ARG A 69 -3.17 -20.93 14.31
CA ARG A 69 -4.09 -20.62 15.41
C ARG A 69 -3.96 -19.18 15.89
N TYR A 70 -5.10 -18.63 16.29
CA TYR A 70 -5.16 -17.32 16.94
C TYR A 70 -4.70 -17.40 18.40
N LEU A 71 -3.94 -16.40 18.84
CA LEU A 71 -3.67 -16.12 20.25
C LEU A 71 -3.53 -14.62 20.45
N LEU A 72 -4.31 -14.04 21.34
CA LEU A 72 -4.23 -12.60 21.64
C LEU A 72 -2.81 -12.24 22.11
N GLY A 73 -2.23 -11.19 21.55
CA GLY A 73 -0.88 -10.73 21.82
C GLY A 73 0.22 -11.44 21.02
N ALA A 74 -0.10 -12.51 20.28
CA ALA A 74 0.90 -13.26 19.52
C ALA A 74 1.27 -12.56 18.20
N THR A 75 2.56 -12.61 17.86
CA THR A 75 3.16 -11.94 16.69
C THR A 75 3.77 -12.93 15.68
N GLY A 76 3.50 -14.24 15.83
CA GLY A 76 3.97 -15.28 14.91
C GLY A 76 5.29 -15.94 15.27
N PRO A 77 5.76 -16.91 14.44
CA PRO A 77 5.04 -17.53 13.34
C PRO A 77 4.02 -18.61 13.75
N ASN A 78 4.12 -19.15 14.98
CA ASN A 78 3.34 -20.32 15.43
C ASN A 78 1.89 -19.96 15.80
N ARG A 79 1.64 -18.74 16.19
CA ARG A 79 0.32 -18.17 16.51
C ARG A 79 0.31 -16.67 16.20
N PHE A 80 -0.87 -16.13 15.92
CA PHE A 80 -1.07 -14.72 15.63
C PHE A 80 -2.28 -14.14 16.33
N ASP A 81 -2.21 -12.87 16.73
CA ASP A 81 -3.41 -12.03 16.77
C ASP A 81 -3.56 -11.30 15.44
N CYS A 82 -4.63 -10.52 15.26
CA CYS A 82 -4.94 -9.89 13.98
C CYS A 82 -3.84 -8.92 13.51
N SER A 83 -3.39 -8.01 14.36
CA SER A 83 -2.35 -7.04 14.05
C SER A 83 -0.94 -7.64 14.08
N GLY A 84 -0.72 -8.66 14.88
CA GLY A 84 0.53 -9.44 14.85
C GLY A 84 0.71 -10.17 13.53
N PHE A 85 -0.37 -10.68 12.94
CA PHE A 85 -0.34 -11.31 11.62
C PHE A 85 0.03 -10.31 10.54
N THR A 86 -0.65 -9.17 10.46
CA THR A 86 -0.35 -8.14 9.47
C THR A 86 1.07 -7.60 9.62
N SER A 87 1.51 -7.26 10.85
CA SER A 87 2.89 -6.80 11.11
C SER A 87 3.93 -7.84 10.69
N TYR A 88 3.69 -9.12 11.01
CA TYR A 88 4.61 -10.19 10.67
C TYR A 88 4.78 -10.35 9.16
N VAL A 89 3.67 -10.35 8.42
CA VAL A 89 3.67 -10.48 6.97
C VAL A 89 4.39 -9.30 6.32
N PHE A 90 4.01 -8.08 6.66
CA PHE A 90 4.58 -6.87 6.08
C PHE A 90 6.07 -6.67 6.42
N SER A 91 6.49 -7.04 7.63
CA SER A 91 7.88 -6.94 8.06
C SER A 91 8.85 -7.78 7.23
N LYS A 92 8.37 -8.91 6.68
CA LYS A 92 9.15 -9.77 5.79
C LYS A 92 9.62 -9.04 4.52
N PHE A 93 8.88 -8.01 4.12
CA PHE A 93 9.15 -7.22 2.91
C PHE A 93 9.66 -5.81 3.24
N GLY A 94 10.07 -5.57 4.50
CA GLY A 94 10.65 -4.30 4.92
C GLY A 94 9.65 -3.24 5.39
N TYR A 95 8.35 -3.51 5.37
CA TYR A 95 7.32 -2.59 5.84
C TYR A 95 7.07 -2.77 7.34
N ARG A 96 7.21 -1.69 8.10
CA ARG A 96 7.06 -1.70 9.55
C ARG A 96 5.68 -1.18 9.94
N LEU A 97 4.85 -2.04 10.52
CA LEU A 97 3.54 -1.67 11.03
C LEU A 97 3.55 -1.55 12.55
N GLN A 98 2.69 -0.67 13.07
CA GLN A 98 2.45 -0.52 14.50
C GLN A 98 1.90 -1.81 15.12
N ARG A 99 2.02 -1.94 16.46
CA ARG A 99 1.65 -3.19 17.13
C ARG A 99 0.16 -3.48 17.14
N THR A 100 -0.67 -2.49 17.25
CA THR A 100 -2.12 -2.68 17.41
C THR A 100 -2.89 -2.29 16.16
N SER A 101 -4.02 -2.95 15.90
CA SER A 101 -4.89 -2.61 14.77
C SER A 101 -5.39 -1.15 14.80
N ARG A 102 -5.49 -0.52 15.99
CA ARG A 102 -5.85 0.89 16.11
C ARG A 102 -4.77 1.83 15.63
N GLU A 103 -3.54 1.46 15.82
CA GLU A 103 -2.38 2.25 15.40
C GLU A 103 -2.07 2.00 13.92
N GLN A 104 -2.21 0.74 13.44
CA GLN A 104 -1.96 0.36 12.05
C GLN A 104 -2.79 1.14 11.03
N VAL A 105 -3.93 1.66 11.42
CA VAL A 105 -4.74 2.51 10.54
C VAL A 105 -4.03 3.81 10.14
N ASN A 106 -3.00 4.21 10.86
CA ASN A 106 -2.20 5.40 10.60
C ASN A 106 -0.85 5.06 9.92
N ASP A 107 -0.58 3.78 9.62
CA ASP A 107 0.66 3.34 8.97
C ASP A 107 0.63 3.54 7.45
N GLY A 108 -0.48 4.02 6.90
CA GLY A 108 -0.64 4.25 5.47
C GLY A 108 -1.66 5.36 5.14
N LYS A 109 -1.81 5.63 3.85
CA LYS A 109 -2.80 6.58 3.32
C LYS A 109 -4.19 5.98 3.45
N VAL A 110 -5.14 6.76 3.97
CA VAL A 110 -6.56 6.36 4.05
C VAL A 110 -7.10 6.16 2.63
N ILE A 111 -7.81 5.04 2.42
CA ILE A 111 -8.39 4.66 1.13
C ILE A 111 -9.91 4.52 1.28
N ALA A 112 -10.66 5.04 0.31
CA ALA A 112 -12.10 4.84 0.24
C ALA A 112 -12.44 3.36 -0.07
N LYS A 113 -13.60 2.90 0.40
CA LYS A 113 -14.00 1.49 0.26
C LYS A 113 -14.11 1.03 -1.20
N ASN A 114 -14.46 1.93 -2.10
CA ASN A 114 -14.57 1.70 -3.55
C ASN A 114 -13.24 1.87 -4.31
N GLU A 115 -12.13 2.06 -3.62
CA GLU A 115 -10.79 2.20 -4.20
C GLU A 115 -9.82 1.15 -3.67
N LEU A 116 -10.34 0.14 -3.00
CA LEU A 116 -9.55 -0.94 -2.42
C LEU A 116 -8.79 -1.70 -3.50
N LYS A 117 -7.55 -2.04 -3.17
CA LYS A 117 -6.68 -2.90 -3.98
C LYS A 117 -6.12 -4.04 -3.12
N PRO A 118 -5.70 -5.16 -3.73
CA PRO A 118 -4.93 -6.19 -3.03
C PRO A 118 -3.74 -5.57 -2.30
N GLY A 119 -3.47 -6.02 -1.06
CA GLY A 119 -2.42 -5.48 -0.20
C GLY A 119 -2.87 -4.37 0.76
N ASP A 120 -4.02 -3.72 0.53
CA ASP A 120 -4.56 -2.73 1.47
C ASP A 120 -4.93 -3.36 2.81
N LEU A 121 -4.79 -2.60 3.89
CA LEU A 121 -5.27 -2.98 5.21
C LEU A 121 -6.71 -2.53 5.40
N VAL A 122 -7.58 -3.46 5.82
CA VAL A 122 -8.99 -3.19 6.15
C VAL A 122 -9.23 -3.37 7.63
N PHE A 123 -9.97 -2.43 8.22
CA PHE A 123 -10.19 -2.34 9.66
C PHE A 123 -11.65 -2.48 10.01
N PHE A 124 -11.91 -3.23 11.07
CA PHE A 124 -13.25 -3.52 11.54
C PHE A 124 -13.40 -3.20 13.03
N ASN A 125 -14.64 -2.95 13.46
CA ASN A 125 -14.95 -2.88 14.89
C ASN A 125 -14.57 -4.19 15.59
N GLY A 126 -14.29 -4.10 16.87
CA GLY A 126 -14.09 -5.27 17.71
C GLY A 126 -15.43 -5.99 18.06
N ARG A 127 -15.68 -6.20 19.36
CA ARG A 127 -16.84 -6.99 19.81
C ARG A 127 -18.19 -6.36 19.49
N ARG A 128 -18.29 -5.03 19.41
CA ARG A 128 -19.56 -4.32 19.15
C ARG A 128 -19.55 -3.82 17.71
N ALA A 129 -20.63 -4.10 16.99
CA ALA A 129 -20.88 -3.55 15.65
C ALA A 129 -21.35 -2.09 15.73
N GLY A 130 -21.20 -1.35 14.63
CA GLY A 130 -21.80 -0.01 14.48
C GLY A 130 -21.05 1.14 15.17
N GLY A 131 -19.81 0.92 15.62
CA GLY A 131 -18.97 1.99 16.19
C GLY A 131 -17.76 2.31 15.30
N SER A 132 -17.02 3.36 15.65
CA SER A 132 -15.76 3.73 14.97
C SER A 132 -14.52 3.09 15.60
N ARG A 133 -14.66 2.39 16.73
CA ARG A 133 -13.53 1.83 17.48
C ARG A 133 -12.96 0.60 16.78
N ILE A 134 -11.80 0.73 16.18
CA ILE A 134 -11.08 -0.36 15.55
C ILE A 134 -10.68 -1.41 16.59
N GLY A 135 -10.89 -2.67 16.27
CA GLY A 135 -10.53 -3.84 17.09
C GLY A 135 -10.09 -5.05 16.28
N HIS A 136 -10.05 -4.93 14.94
CA HIS A 136 -9.62 -5.99 14.05
C HIS A 136 -9.02 -5.42 12.76
N VAL A 137 -8.14 -6.21 12.10
CA VAL A 137 -7.48 -5.85 10.85
C VAL A 137 -7.25 -7.09 10.00
N GLY A 138 -7.27 -6.91 8.67
CA GLY A 138 -6.89 -7.90 7.68
C GLY A 138 -6.25 -7.25 6.45
N ILE A 139 -5.71 -8.08 5.55
CA ILE A 139 -5.06 -7.67 4.30
C ILE A 139 -6.01 -8.03 3.15
N VAL A 140 -6.37 -7.08 2.30
CA VAL A 140 -7.21 -7.31 1.12
C VAL A 140 -6.49 -8.27 0.17
N THR A 141 -7.20 -9.31 -0.27
CA THR A 141 -6.72 -10.28 -1.25
C THR A 141 -7.33 -10.06 -2.64
N SER A 142 -8.57 -9.57 -2.69
CA SER A 142 -9.26 -9.16 -3.91
C SER A 142 -10.29 -8.08 -3.59
N ALA A 143 -10.58 -7.20 -4.54
CA ALA A 143 -11.60 -6.18 -4.42
C ALA A 143 -12.44 -6.12 -5.70
N ASP A 144 -13.76 -5.94 -5.50
CA ASP A 144 -14.74 -5.61 -6.53
C ASP A 144 -15.31 -4.23 -6.19
N ASN A 145 -14.69 -3.21 -6.75
CA ASN A 145 -15.00 -1.82 -6.44
C ASN A 145 -16.35 -1.37 -7.03
N GLU A 146 -16.84 -2.02 -8.08
CA GLU A 146 -18.16 -1.74 -8.67
C GLU A 146 -19.27 -2.12 -7.70
N ASN A 147 -19.14 -3.27 -7.03
CA ASN A 147 -20.11 -3.76 -6.06
C ASN A 147 -19.75 -3.39 -4.61
N GLY A 148 -18.60 -2.75 -4.38
CA GLY A 148 -18.11 -2.35 -3.06
C GLY A 148 -17.82 -3.54 -2.14
N THR A 149 -17.41 -4.69 -2.72
CA THR A 149 -17.12 -5.93 -1.99
C THR A 149 -15.65 -6.30 -2.10
N PHE A 150 -15.16 -7.05 -1.11
CA PHE A 150 -13.76 -7.49 -1.09
C PHE A 150 -13.59 -8.78 -0.28
N GLU A 151 -12.50 -9.49 -0.56
CA GLU A 151 -12.01 -10.59 0.27
C GLU A 151 -10.73 -10.15 0.98
N PHE A 152 -10.48 -10.70 2.15
CA PHE A 152 -9.29 -10.35 2.94
C PHE A 152 -8.81 -11.53 3.78
N ILE A 153 -7.49 -11.63 3.93
CA ILE A 153 -6.85 -12.62 4.81
C ILE A 153 -6.57 -11.97 6.18
N HIS A 154 -6.89 -12.69 7.25
CA HIS A 154 -6.74 -12.20 8.62
C HIS A 154 -6.58 -13.33 9.62
N ALA A 155 -6.10 -13.03 10.84
CA ALA A 155 -6.13 -13.98 11.96
C ALA A 155 -7.48 -13.88 12.70
N SER A 156 -8.38 -14.82 12.41
CA SER A 156 -9.68 -14.94 13.07
C SER A 156 -9.54 -15.57 14.45
N CYS A 157 -10.24 -15.01 15.45
CA CYS A 157 -10.26 -15.58 16.81
C CYS A 157 -10.79 -17.03 16.86
N SER A 158 -11.67 -17.41 15.94
CA SER A 158 -12.33 -18.73 15.92
C SER A 158 -11.74 -19.70 14.91
N LYS A 159 -11.20 -19.19 13.77
CA LYS A 159 -10.76 -20.02 12.63
C LYS A 159 -9.23 -19.99 12.45
N GLY A 160 -8.50 -19.15 13.21
CA GLY A 160 -7.09 -18.88 12.92
C GLY A 160 -6.93 -18.03 11.65
N VAL A 161 -5.76 -18.11 11.00
CA VAL A 161 -5.52 -17.37 9.76
C VAL A 161 -6.40 -17.95 8.64
N THR A 162 -7.24 -17.11 8.06
CA THR A 162 -8.24 -17.50 7.06
C THR A 162 -8.56 -16.33 6.14
N VAL A 163 -9.18 -16.63 4.99
CA VAL A 163 -9.78 -15.61 4.12
C VAL A 163 -11.27 -15.51 4.45
N SER A 164 -11.77 -14.29 4.52
CA SER A 164 -13.18 -13.95 4.72
C SER A 164 -13.64 -12.95 3.68
N LYS A 165 -14.97 -12.87 3.48
CA LYS A 165 -15.62 -11.91 2.58
C LYS A 165 -16.20 -10.74 3.35
N SER A 166 -16.10 -9.54 2.78
CA SER A 166 -16.74 -8.35 3.35
C SER A 166 -18.26 -8.47 3.48
N THR A 167 -18.87 -9.32 2.65
CA THR A 167 -20.32 -9.60 2.63
C THR A 167 -20.77 -10.57 3.72
N GLU A 168 -19.85 -11.21 4.45
CA GLU A 168 -20.24 -12.00 5.62
C GLU A 168 -20.90 -11.08 6.67
N ALA A 169 -22.06 -11.48 7.17
CA ALA A 169 -22.89 -10.65 8.07
C ALA A 169 -22.14 -10.10 9.31
N TYR A 170 -21.08 -10.78 9.72
CA TYR A 170 -20.19 -10.31 10.78
C TYR A 170 -19.35 -9.11 10.33
N PHE A 171 -18.75 -9.14 9.15
CA PHE A 171 -17.83 -8.10 8.66
C PHE A 171 -18.56 -6.93 8.01
N ASP A 172 -19.65 -7.18 7.32
CA ASP A 172 -20.48 -6.15 6.69
C ASP A 172 -20.89 -5.05 7.68
N LYS A 173 -21.34 -5.46 8.88
CA LYS A 173 -21.75 -4.53 9.94
C LYS A 173 -20.59 -3.90 10.73
N ARG A 174 -19.36 -4.27 10.45
CA ARG A 174 -18.17 -3.91 11.26
C ARG A 174 -17.09 -3.19 10.51
N TYR A 175 -17.18 -3.05 9.21
CA TYR A 175 -16.20 -2.27 8.46
C TYR A 175 -16.14 -0.83 9.00
N VAL A 176 -14.91 -0.32 9.19
CA VAL A 176 -14.66 1.04 9.68
C VAL A 176 -13.97 1.87 8.60
N LYS A 177 -12.82 1.43 8.13
CA LYS A 177 -12.01 2.12 7.12
C LYS A 177 -10.91 1.20 6.56
N ALA A 178 -10.16 1.72 5.61
CA ALA A 178 -8.99 1.06 5.06
C ALA A 178 -7.81 2.03 4.96
N CYS A 179 -6.59 1.49 4.88
CA CYS A 179 -5.41 2.26 4.50
C CYS A 179 -4.50 1.44 3.57
N ARG A 180 -3.76 2.17 2.71
CA ARG A 180 -2.73 1.64 1.83
C ARG A 180 -1.37 1.96 2.41
N VAL A 181 -0.61 0.92 2.72
CA VAL A 181 0.75 1.03 3.27
C VAL A 181 1.79 1.09 2.14
N ILE A 182 1.52 0.38 1.05
CA ILE A 182 2.42 0.24 -0.08
C ILE A 182 1.89 1.10 -1.22
N TYR A 183 2.59 2.16 -1.54
CA TYR A 183 2.29 3.09 -2.64
C TYR A 183 3.59 3.53 -3.32
N THR A 184 3.50 4.09 -4.51
CA THR A 184 4.68 4.57 -5.22
C THR A 184 5.16 5.89 -4.64
N ASP A 185 6.48 6.03 -4.43
CA ASP A 185 7.11 7.28 -3.99
C ASP A 185 6.82 8.44 -4.95
N VAL A 186 6.44 8.14 -6.19
CA VAL A 186 6.12 9.13 -7.22
C VAL A 186 4.81 9.85 -6.92
N GLU A 187 3.77 9.15 -6.44
CA GLU A 187 2.52 9.79 -6.03
C GLU A 187 2.72 10.69 -4.81
N GLU A 188 3.60 10.31 -3.89
CA GLU A 188 3.92 11.10 -2.71
C GLU A 188 4.85 12.28 -3.01
N ALA A 189 5.87 12.05 -3.86
CA ALA A 189 6.89 13.05 -4.15
C ALA A 189 6.39 14.20 -5.03
N TYR A 190 5.50 13.91 -5.98
CA TYR A 190 5.09 14.87 -7.01
C TYR A 190 3.63 15.31 -6.90
N GLY A 191 2.80 14.62 -6.11
CA GLY A 191 1.36 14.89 -6.02
C GLY A 191 0.60 14.57 -7.32
N ALA A 192 -0.71 14.40 -7.19
CA ALA A 192 -1.59 14.08 -8.30
C ALA A 192 -1.56 15.15 -9.42
N ASP A 193 -1.57 16.43 -9.03
CA ASP A 193 -1.61 17.55 -9.97
C ASP A 193 -0.41 17.57 -10.91
N LEU A 194 0.80 17.27 -10.40
CA LEU A 194 2.00 17.27 -11.23
C LEU A 194 2.01 16.11 -12.22
N LEU A 195 1.50 14.96 -11.82
CA LEU A 195 1.39 13.78 -12.69
C LEU A 195 0.39 14.01 -13.83
N ILE A 196 -0.68 14.76 -13.56
CA ILE A 196 -1.66 15.18 -14.58
C ILE A 196 -1.02 16.18 -15.55
N ASP A 197 -0.35 17.22 -15.04
CA ASP A 197 0.30 18.27 -15.84
C ASP A 197 1.35 17.68 -16.80
N PHE A 198 2.04 16.62 -16.37
CA PHE A 198 2.98 15.90 -17.22
C PHE A 198 2.32 14.83 -18.10
N GLY A 199 1.00 14.62 -17.98
CA GLY A 199 0.24 13.63 -18.75
C GLY A 199 0.68 12.18 -18.46
N ILE A 200 1.16 11.92 -17.25
CA ILE A 200 1.56 10.60 -16.76
C ILE A 200 0.34 9.90 -16.15
N ALA A 201 -0.57 10.67 -15.54
CA ALA A 201 -1.86 10.22 -15.04
C ALA A 201 -2.98 11.00 -15.73
N LYS A 202 -4.16 10.40 -15.83
CA LYS A 202 -5.34 11.09 -16.37
C LYS A 202 -6.05 11.87 -15.28
N GLN A 203 -6.57 13.04 -15.64
CA GLN A 203 -7.33 13.89 -14.71
C GLN A 203 -8.55 13.17 -14.12
N GLU A 204 -9.16 12.28 -14.88
CA GLU A 204 -10.31 11.47 -14.45
C GLU A 204 -9.96 10.50 -13.29
N ASP A 205 -8.71 10.06 -13.19
CA ASP A 205 -8.25 9.18 -12.11
C ASP A 205 -8.21 9.91 -10.75
N TYR A 206 -8.20 11.26 -10.76
CA TYR A 206 -8.10 12.11 -9.57
C TYR A 206 -9.34 12.95 -9.26
N LEU A 207 -10.28 13.11 -10.23
CA LEU A 207 -11.51 13.87 -10.02
C LEU A 207 -12.45 13.25 -8.98
N LEU A 208 -12.23 11.99 -8.64
CA LEU A 208 -12.94 11.28 -7.56
C LEU A 208 -12.46 11.65 -6.16
N TYR A 209 -11.28 12.28 -6.02
CA TYR A 209 -10.68 12.66 -4.74
C TYR A 209 -11.05 14.07 -4.25
N GLY A 210 -11.66 14.90 -5.09
CA GLY A 210 -11.86 16.34 -4.86
C GLY A 210 -13.26 16.78 -4.44
N LYS A 211 -14.17 15.86 -4.07
CA LYS A 211 -15.50 16.21 -3.57
C LYS A 211 -15.74 15.60 -2.19
N GLN A 212 -15.15 16.22 -1.20
CA GLN A 212 -15.65 16.22 0.18
C GLN A 212 -15.46 17.62 0.77
#